data_6beff0135354f0063fdefcca7e9e56d0
#
_entry.id   6beff0135354f0063fdefcca7e9e56d0
#
_cell.length_a   1.000
_cell.length_b   1.000
_cell.length_c   1.000
_cell.angle_alpha   90.00
_cell.angle_beta   90.00
_cell.angle_gamma   90.00
#
_symmetry.space_group_name_H-M   'P 1'
#
loop_
_entity.id
_entity.type
_entity.pdbx_description
1 polymer ?
#
loop_
_entity_poly.entity_id
_entity_poly.type
_entity_poly.pdbx_seq_one_letter_code
_entity_poly.pdbx_strand_id
1 'polypeptide(L)'
;MDLLTLAQASQTVDLAPVTDAGKAIALGVGAGLGSIGAGIGIGFIFGKEIESVARQPEMKDDLQSIRWLGFALTEAVAFYTFIFGLIAFFL
;
A
#
# COMPACT_ATOMS: atom_id res chain seq x y z
N MET A 1 32.91 23.55 20.42
CA MET A 1 31.85 22.68 20.98
C MET A 1 32.30 21.24 20.85
N ASP A 2 32.38 20.53 21.95
CA ASP A 2 32.86 19.15 21.94
C ASP A 2 31.66 18.17 21.71
N LEU A 3 31.99 16.88 21.54
CA LEU A 3 30.99 15.86 21.29
C LEU A 3 30.00 15.70 22.44
N LEU A 4 30.47 15.88 23.68
CA LEU A 4 29.61 15.77 24.85
C LEU A 4 28.57 16.88 24.87
N THR A 5 29.00 18.11 24.61
CA THR A 5 28.10 19.27 24.54
C THR A 5 27.06 19.09 23.42
N LEU A 6 27.50 18.61 22.26
CA LEU A 6 26.58 18.31 21.15
C LEU A 6 25.56 17.22 21.51
N ALA A 7 26.02 16.17 22.18
CA ALA A 7 25.13 15.09 22.62
C ALA A 7 24.09 15.58 23.62
N GLN A 8 24.49 16.42 24.57
CA GLN A 8 23.58 17.03 25.55
C GLN A 8 22.59 17.97 24.88
N ALA A 9 23.04 18.79 23.91
CA ALA A 9 22.17 19.69 23.17
C ALA A 9 21.11 18.92 22.38
N SER A 10 21.47 17.80 21.74
CA SER A 10 20.51 16.98 20.98
C SER A 10 19.44 16.36 21.87
N GLN A 11 19.75 16.08 23.15
CA GLN A 11 18.80 15.54 24.12
C GLN A 11 17.78 16.57 24.60
N THR A 12 18.08 17.87 24.48
CA THR A 12 17.14 18.94 24.86
C THR A 12 16.16 19.32 23.78
N VAL A 13 16.38 18.84 22.54
CA VAL A 13 15.47 19.09 21.41
C VAL A 13 14.39 18.02 21.40
N ASP A 14 13.14 18.45 21.43
CA ASP A 14 12.01 17.53 21.32
C ASP A 14 11.77 17.23 19.84
N LEU A 15 12.09 16.00 19.44
CA LEU A 15 11.91 15.52 18.06
C LEU A 15 10.58 14.77 17.86
N ALA A 16 9.76 14.63 18.91
CA ALA A 16 8.51 13.90 18.82
C ALA A 16 7.59 14.43 17.71
N PRO A 17 7.38 15.75 17.52
CA PRO A 17 6.54 16.24 16.45
C PRO A 17 7.04 15.85 15.06
N VAL A 18 8.36 15.86 14.83
CA VAL A 18 8.97 15.46 13.56
C VAL A 18 8.79 13.95 13.34
N THR A 19 9.02 13.17 14.38
CA THR A 19 8.86 11.71 14.34
C THR A 19 7.41 11.33 14.05
N ASP A 20 6.47 11.99 14.71
CA ASP A 20 5.04 11.74 14.51
C ASP A 20 4.61 12.10 13.08
N ALA A 21 5.10 13.22 12.55
CA ALA A 21 4.84 13.60 11.16
C ALA A 21 5.40 12.55 10.20
N GLY A 22 6.61 12.06 10.44
CA GLY A 22 7.22 11.01 9.63
C GLY A 22 6.41 9.72 9.63
N LYS A 23 5.91 9.31 10.79
CA LYS A 23 5.05 8.12 10.90
C LYS A 23 3.73 8.30 10.15
N ALA A 24 3.11 9.45 10.26
CA ALA A 24 1.89 9.75 9.53
C ALA A 24 2.10 9.73 8.01
N ILE A 25 3.21 10.30 7.54
CA ILE A 25 3.56 10.27 6.13
C ILE A 25 3.83 8.84 5.66
N ALA A 26 4.53 8.04 6.45
CA ALA A 26 4.81 6.65 6.12
C ALA A 26 3.53 5.84 5.94
N LEU A 27 2.56 6.01 6.84
CA LEU A 27 1.25 5.36 6.71
C LEU A 27 0.51 5.85 5.47
N GLY A 28 0.43 7.17 5.29
CA GLY A 28 -0.31 7.75 4.17
C GLY A 28 0.28 7.37 2.81
N VAL A 29 1.58 7.51 2.65
CA VAL A 29 2.28 7.19 1.40
C VAL A 29 2.25 5.69 1.13
N GLY A 30 2.57 4.87 2.14
CA GLY A 30 2.60 3.41 1.99
C GLY A 30 1.24 2.85 1.62
N ALA A 31 0.21 3.17 2.40
CA ALA A 31 -1.15 2.70 2.12
C ALA A 31 -1.71 3.32 0.84
N GLY A 32 -1.44 4.61 0.60
CA GLY A 32 -1.94 5.31 -0.58
C GLY A 32 -1.37 4.76 -1.89
N LEU A 33 -0.06 4.55 -1.97
CA LEU A 33 0.57 4.00 -3.16
C LEU A 33 0.14 2.55 -3.39
N GLY A 34 0.00 1.77 -2.31
CA GLY A 34 -0.53 0.41 -2.40
C GLY A 34 -1.95 0.37 -2.95
N SER A 35 -2.80 1.31 -2.49
CA SER A 35 -4.18 1.42 -2.98
C SER A 35 -4.24 1.80 -4.46
N ILE A 36 -3.37 2.69 -4.92
CA ILE A 36 -3.29 3.06 -6.33
C ILE A 36 -2.91 1.83 -7.18
N GLY A 37 -1.89 1.09 -6.75
CA GLY A 37 -1.46 -0.11 -7.47
C GLY A 37 -2.55 -1.17 -7.54
N ALA A 38 -3.20 -1.43 -6.42
CA ALA A 38 -4.32 -2.39 -6.37
C ALA A 38 -5.48 -1.94 -7.25
N GLY A 39 -5.83 -0.66 -7.21
CA GLY A 39 -6.91 -0.11 -8.04
C GLY A 39 -6.62 -0.28 -9.53
N ILE A 40 -5.41 0.04 -9.96
CA ILE A 40 -4.99 -0.13 -11.35
C ILE A 40 -5.02 -1.61 -11.73
N GLY A 41 -4.47 -2.49 -10.90
CA GLY A 41 -4.44 -3.92 -11.15
C GLY A 41 -5.83 -4.52 -11.28
N ILE A 42 -6.75 -4.18 -10.38
CA ILE A 42 -8.13 -4.62 -10.42
C ILE A 42 -8.82 -4.10 -11.68
N GLY A 43 -8.60 -2.85 -12.04
CA GLY A 43 -9.15 -2.28 -13.27
C GLY A 43 -8.70 -3.05 -14.51
N PHE A 44 -7.44 -3.44 -14.59
CA PHE A 44 -6.94 -4.27 -15.68
C PHE A 44 -7.58 -5.65 -15.69
N ILE A 45 -7.73 -6.29 -14.53
CA ILE A 45 -8.34 -7.62 -14.43
C ILE A 45 -9.77 -7.59 -14.94
N PHE A 46 -10.59 -6.67 -14.43
CA PHE A 46 -11.99 -6.57 -14.83
C PHE A 46 -12.14 -6.12 -16.29
N GLY A 47 -11.33 -5.17 -16.74
CA GLY A 47 -11.33 -4.72 -18.12
C GLY A 47 -10.99 -5.82 -19.10
N LYS A 48 -9.97 -6.62 -18.79
CA LYS A 48 -9.58 -7.75 -19.64
C LYS A 48 -10.61 -8.88 -19.60
N GLU A 49 -11.27 -9.09 -18.49
CA GLU A 49 -12.37 -10.06 -18.44
C GLU A 49 -13.51 -9.65 -19.34
N ILE A 50 -13.95 -8.40 -19.26
CA ILE A 50 -15.03 -7.91 -20.10
C ILE A 50 -14.68 -8.09 -21.59
N GLU A 51 -13.47 -7.72 -21.96
CA GLU A 51 -12.99 -7.88 -23.32
C GLU A 51 -12.95 -9.35 -23.75
N SER A 52 -12.46 -10.22 -22.89
CA SER A 52 -12.33 -11.65 -23.18
C SER A 52 -13.69 -12.33 -23.28
N VAL A 53 -14.64 -11.99 -22.41
CA VAL A 53 -16.01 -12.53 -22.47
C VAL A 53 -16.72 -12.06 -23.72
N ALA A 54 -16.47 -10.83 -24.15
CA ALA A 54 -17.04 -10.34 -25.41
C ALA A 54 -16.57 -11.13 -26.61
N ARG A 55 -15.31 -11.61 -26.59
CA ARG A 55 -14.75 -12.44 -27.67
C ARG A 55 -15.10 -13.90 -27.56
N GLN A 56 -15.19 -14.43 -26.36
CA GLN A 56 -15.43 -15.86 -26.07
C GLN A 56 -16.47 -16.00 -24.96
N PRO A 57 -17.77 -15.76 -25.27
CA PRO A 57 -18.82 -15.82 -24.25
C PRO A 57 -18.95 -17.17 -23.55
N GLU A 58 -18.57 -18.26 -24.22
CA GLU A 58 -18.64 -19.63 -23.68
C GLU A 58 -17.63 -19.86 -22.56
N MET A 59 -16.60 -19.02 -22.42
CA MET A 59 -15.60 -19.12 -21.39
C MET A 59 -15.86 -18.22 -20.17
N LYS A 60 -17.06 -17.66 -20.08
CA LYS A 60 -17.40 -16.69 -19.03
C LYS A 60 -17.13 -17.23 -17.63
N ASP A 61 -17.54 -18.47 -17.34
CA ASP A 61 -17.40 -19.05 -16.00
C ASP A 61 -15.92 -19.28 -15.64
N ASP A 62 -15.12 -19.77 -16.59
CA ASP A 62 -13.69 -19.96 -16.37
C ASP A 62 -12.97 -18.62 -16.17
N LEU A 63 -13.30 -17.62 -16.95
CA LEU A 63 -12.73 -16.28 -16.84
C LEU A 63 -13.09 -15.61 -15.53
N GLN A 64 -14.32 -15.81 -15.04
CA GLN A 64 -14.73 -15.29 -13.73
C GLN A 64 -13.92 -15.90 -12.60
N SER A 65 -13.65 -17.20 -12.66
CA SER A 65 -12.83 -17.86 -11.64
C SER A 65 -11.43 -17.29 -11.57
N ILE A 66 -10.80 -17.06 -12.72
CA ILE A 66 -9.47 -16.47 -12.81
C ILE A 66 -9.51 -15.02 -12.31
N ARG A 67 -10.56 -14.28 -12.66
CA ARG A 67 -10.73 -12.89 -12.19
C ARG A 67 -10.76 -12.81 -10.67
N TRP A 68 -11.54 -13.67 -10.01
CA TRP A 68 -11.63 -13.65 -8.55
C TRP A 68 -10.32 -13.97 -7.89
N LEU A 69 -9.56 -14.92 -8.44
CA LEU A 69 -8.23 -15.22 -7.94
C LEU A 69 -7.29 -14.01 -8.06
N GLY A 70 -7.27 -13.38 -9.24
CA GLY A 70 -6.45 -12.20 -9.47
C GLY A 70 -6.87 -11.02 -8.60
N PHE A 71 -8.17 -10.82 -8.41
CA PHE A 71 -8.70 -9.79 -7.50
C PHE A 71 -8.19 -10.01 -6.07
N ALA A 72 -8.30 -11.24 -5.56
CA ALA A 72 -7.89 -11.56 -4.19
C ALA A 72 -6.39 -11.33 -3.99
N LEU A 73 -5.55 -11.74 -4.95
CA LEU A 73 -4.11 -11.53 -4.87
C LEU A 73 -3.73 -10.05 -4.94
N THR A 74 -4.43 -9.27 -5.76
CA THR A 74 -4.20 -7.84 -5.89
C THR A 74 -4.60 -7.10 -4.61
N GLU A 75 -5.75 -7.46 -4.02
CA GLU A 75 -6.18 -6.90 -2.74
C GLU A 75 -5.21 -7.25 -1.61
N ALA A 76 -4.64 -8.45 -1.63
CA ALA A 76 -3.67 -8.85 -0.62
C ALA A 76 -2.45 -7.92 -0.60
N VAL A 77 -1.98 -7.49 -1.76
CA VAL A 77 -0.86 -6.53 -1.85
C VAL A 77 -1.23 -5.19 -1.21
N ALA A 78 -2.45 -4.69 -1.45
CA ALA A 78 -2.93 -3.47 -0.81
C ALA A 78 -2.99 -3.60 0.71
N PHE A 79 -3.47 -4.73 1.21
CA PHE A 79 -3.48 -5.01 2.64
C PHE A 79 -2.08 -5.04 3.23
N TYR A 80 -1.11 -5.65 2.54
CA TYR A 80 0.27 -5.69 3.02
C TYR A 80 0.85 -4.29 3.15
N THR A 81 0.68 -3.44 2.15
CA THR A 81 1.20 -2.06 2.21
C THR A 81 0.52 -1.25 3.30
N PHE A 82 -0.78 -1.45 3.52
CA PHE A 82 -1.52 -0.81 4.60
C PHE A 82 -1.01 -1.28 5.98
N ILE A 83 -0.82 -2.58 6.16
CA ILE A 83 -0.33 -3.15 7.41
C ILE A 83 1.08 -2.64 7.72
N PHE A 84 1.98 -2.63 6.74
CA PHE A 84 3.32 -2.11 6.95
C PHE A 84 3.31 -0.62 7.28
N GLY A 85 2.42 0.16 6.65
CA GLY A 85 2.22 1.55 7.00
C GLY A 85 1.73 1.73 8.43
N LEU A 86 0.78 0.90 8.88
CA LEU A 86 0.30 0.90 10.26
C LEU A 86 1.42 0.56 11.25
N ILE A 87 2.22 -0.45 10.95
CA ILE A 87 3.35 -0.84 11.80
C ILE A 87 4.32 0.35 11.93
N ALA A 88 4.66 1.00 10.83
CA ALA A 88 5.52 2.17 10.85
C ALA A 88 4.92 3.32 11.67
N PHE A 89 3.60 3.50 11.60
CA PHE A 89 2.90 4.54 12.35
C PHE A 89 2.96 4.28 13.87
N PHE A 90 2.80 3.03 14.29
CA PHE A 90 2.78 2.67 15.71
C PHE A 90 4.15 2.39 16.32
N LEU A 91 5.19 2.22 15.54
CA LEU A 91 6.55 2.09 16.05
C LEU A 91 7.08 3.44 16.53
#